data_396f0fada67a77b4a10111de114c6b24
#
_entry.id   396f0fada67a77b4a10111de114c6b24
#
_cell.length_a   1.000
_cell.length_b   1.000
_cell.length_c   1.000
_cell.angle_alpha   90.00
_cell.angle_beta   90.00
_cell.angle_gamma   90.00
#
_symmetry.space_group_name_H-M   'P 1'
#
loop_
_entity.id
_entity.type
_entity.pdbx_description
1 polymer ?
#
loop_
_entity_poly.entity_id
_entity_poly.type
_entity_poly.pdbx_seq_one_letter_code
_entity_poly.pdbx_strand_id
1 'polypeptide(L)'
;MWTRLSIVLLGMGIALGAVAQGAKKGDNGGDVVVMEGHPIEFVAKGQAITFYILEDDGKSPTPTQGFRGRAVIQDGGKTVSVALSPAEPNKFVGQLSMPLGAKARVVFSAKVPGHTLQARFTTE
;
A
#
# COMPACT_ATOMS: atom_id res chain seq x y z
N MET A 1 -8.01 -1.96 -42.48
CA MET A 1 -7.68 -2.32 -42.04
C MET A 1 -7.02 -2.30 -41.03
N TRP A 2 -6.44 -2.12 -40.76
CA TRP A 2 -5.71 -2.06 -39.80
C TRP A 2 -6.12 -1.42 -38.80
N THR A 3 -6.53 -0.86 -38.84
CA THR A 3 -7.02 -0.13 -38.01
C THR A 3 -7.47 -0.76 -36.93
N ARG A 4 -8.06 -1.50 -36.90
CA ARG A 4 -8.60 -1.98 -35.90
C ARG A 4 -7.79 -2.52 -35.07
N LEU A 5 -6.96 -2.90 -35.29
CA LEU A 5 -6.21 -3.44 -34.51
C LEU A 5 -5.84 -2.65 -33.54
N SER A 6 -5.71 -1.76 -33.80
CA SER A 6 -5.21 -0.95 -32.94
C SER A 6 -5.91 -0.91 -31.78
N ILE A 7 -6.85 -0.82 -31.88
CA ILE A 7 -7.59 -0.74 -30.92
C ILE A 7 -7.39 -1.56 -29.91
N VAL A 8 -7.30 -2.37 -30.16
CA VAL A 8 -7.22 -3.19 -29.24
C VAL A 8 -6.37 -2.99 -28.36
N LEU A 9 -5.55 -2.78 -28.66
CA LEU A 9 -4.73 -2.60 -27.80
C LEU A 9 -4.99 -1.90 -26.85
N LEU A 10 -5.53 -1.33 -27.00
CA LEU A 10 -5.76 -0.53 -26.18
C LEU A 10 -6.33 -1.08 -25.17
N GLY A 11 -6.96 -1.61 -25.33
CA GLY A 11 -7.67 -2.00 -24.31
C GLY A 11 -6.87 -2.64 -23.35
N MET A 12 -6.20 -3.14 -23.52
CA MET A 12 -5.58 -3.72 -22.70
C MET A 12 -4.92 -3.12 -21.90
N GLY A 13 -4.62 -2.47 -22.27
CA GLY A 13 -3.83 -1.87 -21.46
C GLY A 13 -4.51 -1.44 -20.37
N ILE A 14 -5.23 -1.29 -20.47
CA ILE A 14 -5.89 -0.91 -19.57
C ILE A 14 -5.83 -1.53 -18.48
N ALA A 15 -5.77 -2.20 -18.61
CA ALA A 15 -5.76 -2.82 -17.52
C ALA A 15 -4.73 -2.55 -16.73
N LEU A 16 -4.33 -2.21 -17.00
CA LEU A 16 -3.56 -1.89 -16.25
C LEU A 16 -3.71 -1.17 -15.48
N GLY A 17 -3.97 -0.98 -15.62
CA GLY A 17 -3.95 -0.26 -14.95
C GLY A 17 -4.45 -0.05 -14.21
N ALA A 18 -4.71 -0.27 -14.17
CA ALA A 18 -5.10 0.05 -13.49
C ALA A 18 -5.03 0.43 -12.66
N VAL A 19 -4.85 0.55 -12.57
CA VAL A 19 -4.70 0.79 -11.96
C VAL A 19 -4.68 1.29 -11.14
N ALA A 20 -4.71 1.32 -10.89
CA ALA A 20 -4.65 1.73 -10.22
C ALA A 20 -4.36 2.28 -9.62
N GLN A 21 -4.04 2.46 -9.62
CA GLN A 21 -3.71 2.99 -9.20
C GLN A 21 -3.94 3.88 -8.91
N GLY A 22 -4.35 4.32 -9.31
CA GLY A 22 -4.58 5.52 -9.10
C GLY A 22 -4.74 5.94 -7.97
N ALA A 23 -4.06 6.08 -7.59
CA ALA A 23 -4.13 6.17 -6.33
C ALA A 23 -4.83 7.28 -5.78
N LYS A 24 -5.75 6.95 -5.01
CA LYS A 24 -6.43 7.88 -4.22
C LYS A 24 -5.54 8.29 -3.10
N LYS A 25 -5.59 9.54 -2.70
CA LYS A 25 -4.80 10.04 -1.57
C LYS A 25 -5.62 10.00 -0.30
N GLY A 26 -4.97 9.61 0.78
CA GLY A 26 -5.61 9.56 2.08
C GLY A 26 -5.43 10.86 2.86
N ASP A 27 -5.91 10.84 4.08
CA ASP A 27 -5.89 12.03 4.95
C ASP A 27 -4.49 12.47 5.31
N ASN A 28 -3.53 11.58 5.18
CA ASN A 28 -2.14 11.89 5.52
C ASN A 28 -1.27 12.07 4.27
N GLY A 29 -1.91 12.20 3.12
CA GLY A 29 -1.20 12.46 1.88
C GLY A 29 -0.60 11.25 1.20
N GLY A 30 -0.87 10.07 1.70
CA GLY A 30 -0.34 8.85 1.12
C GLY A 30 -1.32 8.18 0.17
N ASP A 31 -0.84 7.20 -0.55
CA ASP A 31 -1.68 6.41 -1.45
C ASP A 31 -2.55 5.45 -0.65
N VAL A 32 -3.77 5.25 -1.11
CA VAL A 32 -4.72 4.38 -0.43
C VAL A 32 -5.07 3.20 -1.31
N VAL A 33 -5.03 2.01 -0.71
CA VAL A 33 -5.49 0.77 -1.33
C VAL A 33 -6.53 0.17 -0.41
N VAL A 34 -7.63 -0.33 -0.96
CA VAL A 34 -8.69 -0.94 -0.15
C VAL A 34 -8.59 -2.45 -0.24
N MET A 35 -8.46 -3.11 0.92
CA MET A 35 -8.37 -4.57 0.98
C MET A 35 -9.34 -5.08 2.04
N GLU A 36 -10.14 -6.07 1.69
CA GLU A 36 -11.13 -6.64 2.61
C GLU A 36 -12.02 -5.55 3.20
N GLY A 37 -12.32 -4.52 2.40
CA GLY A 37 -13.11 -3.40 2.86
C GLY A 37 -12.36 -2.34 3.64
N HIS A 38 -11.10 -2.60 4.01
CA HIS A 38 -10.32 -1.65 4.79
C HIS A 38 -9.48 -0.75 3.90
N PRO A 39 -9.68 0.56 3.93
CA PRO A 39 -8.72 1.47 3.28
C PRO A 39 -7.41 1.45 4.04
N ILE A 40 -6.32 1.29 3.32
CA ILE A 40 -4.98 1.26 3.89
C ILE A 40 -4.18 2.37 3.22
N GLU A 41 -3.71 3.32 4.02
CA GLU A 41 -2.93 4.44 3.50
C GLU A 41 -1.46 4.23 3.84
N PHE A 42 -0.60 4.35 2.85
CA PHE A 42 0.84 4.20 3.01
C PHE A 42 1.52 5.56 2.94
N VAL A 43 2.30 5.88 3.95
CA VAL A 43 3.06 7.13 4.01
C VAL A 43 4.51 6.80 4.29
N ALA A 44 5.41 7.36 3.49
CA ALA A 44 6.84 7.24 3.72
C ALA A 44 7.41 8.63 3.94
N LYS A 45 8.11 8.83 5.05
CA LYS A 45 8.78 10.08 5.35
C LYS A 45 10.19 9.76 5.82
N GLY A 46 11.16 10.14 5.01
CA GLY A 46 12.54 9.80 5.35
C GLY A 46 12.66 8.29 5.48
N GLN A 47 13.12 7.84 6.62
CA GLN A 47 13.33 6.43 6.87
C GLN A 47 12.16 5.76 7.56
N ALA A 48 11.08 6.49 7.83
CA ALA A 48 9.93 5.93 8.50
C ALA A 48 8.83 5.61 7.50
N ILE A 49 8.21 4.43 7.65
CA ILE A 49 7.05 4.07 6.86
C ILE A 49 5.90 3.81 7.81
N THR A 50 4.72 4.24 7.41
CA THR A 50 3.52 4.13 8.23
C THR A 50 2.36 3.66 7.38
N PHE A 51 1.57 2.73 7.91
CA PHE A 51 0.36 2.27 7.27
C PHE A 51 -0.80 2.58 8.20
N TYR A 52 -1.76 3.35 7.71
CA TYR A 52 -2.96 3.71 8.47
C TYR A 52 -4.11 2.87 7.95
N ILE A 53 -4.87 2.27 8.85
CA ILE A 53 -5.93 1.35 8.47
C ILE A 53 -7.26 1.83 9.01
N LEU A 54 -8.25 1.91 8.11
CA LEU A 54 -9.60 2.34 8.48
C LEU A 54 -10.57 1.18 8.33
N GLU A 55 -11.71 1.31 8.99
CA GLU A 55 -12.80 0.36 8.83
C GLU A 55 -13.49 0.59 7.49
N ASP A 56 -14.43 -0.26 7.16
CA ASP A 56 -15.09 -0.18 5.85
C ASP A 56 -15.93 1.07 5.68
N ASP A 57 -16.19 1.83 6.74
CA ASP A 57 -16.87 3.11 6.61
C ASP A 57 -15.92 4.19 6.08
N GLY A 58 -14.63 3.87 5.97
CA GLY A 58 -13.64 4.82 5.47
C GLY A 58 -13.29 5.91 6.45
N LYS A 59 -13.71 5.80 7.69
CA LYS A 59 -13.50 6.85 8.69
C LYS A 59 -13.01 6.32 10.01
N SER A 60 -13.59 5.25 10.50
CA SER A 60 -13.26 4.73 11.83
C SER A 60 -11.91 4.05 11.81
N PRO A 61 -11.07 4.25 12.81
CA PRO A 61 -9.77 3.58 12.84
C PRO A 61 -9.93 2.10 13.17
N THR A 62 -9.13 1.28 12.51
CA THR A 62 -9.06 -0.14 12.79
C THR A 62 -7.99 -0.36 13.84
N PRO A 63 -8.32 -0.97 14.97
CA PRO A 63 -7.31 -1.17 16.03
C PRO A 63 -6.17 -2.07 15.55
N THR A 64 -4.96 -1.68 15.88
CA THR A 64 -3.76 -2.45 15.52
C THR A 64 -3.04 -3.02 16.74
N GLN A 65 -3.40 -2.59 17.94
CA GLN A 65 -2.75 -3.06 19.16
C GLN A 65 -2.90 -4.57 19.32
N GLY A 66 -1.81 -5.23 19.61
CA GLY A 66 -1.82 -6.67 19.79
C GLY A 66 -1.60 -7.44 18.50
N PHE A 67 -1.53 -6.75 17.37
CA PHE A 67 -1.30 -7.38 16.08
C PHE A 67 0.07 -7.02 15.56
N ARG A 68 0.52 -7.72 14.54
CA ARG A 68 1.82 -7.49 13.95
C ARG A 68 1.68 -7.31 12.46
N GLY A 69 2.60 -6.56 11.88
CA GLY A 69 2.64 -6.36 10.45
C GLY A 69 4.03 -6.53 9.92
N ARG A 70 4.12 -6.55 8.60
CA ARG A 70 5.37 -6.68 7.90
C ARG A 70 5.27 -5.95 6.56
N ALA A 71 6.36 -5.38 6.14
CA ALA A 71 6.47 -4.82 4.81
C ALA A 71 7.65 -5.48 4.11
N VAL A 72 7.41 -5.96 2.90
CA VAL A 72 8.49 -6.48 2.05
C VAL A 72 8.71 -5.44 0.97
N ILE A 73 9.93 -4.97 0.85
CA ILE A 73 10.25 -3.86 -0.03
C ILE A 73 11.25 -4.29 -1.07
N GLN A 74 10.93 -4.02 -2.34
CA GLN A 74 11.86 -4.23 -3.44
C GLN A 74 12.25 -2.85 -3.95
N ASP A 75 13.52 -2.52 -3.83
CA ASP A 75 14.00 -1.20 -4.18
C ASP A 75 15.37 -1.34 -4.82
N GLY A 76 15.46 -0.94 -6.09
CA GLY A 76 16.74 -0.95 -6.78
C GLY A 76 17.39 -2.32 -6.87
N GLY A 77 16.58 -3.37 -7.03
CA GLY A 77 17.14 -4.72 -7.15
C GLY A 77 17.37 -5.40 -5.83
N LYS A 78 17.08 -4.74 -4.72
CA LYS A 78 17.24 -5.34 -3.39
C LYS A 78 15.89 -5.61 -2.79
N THR A 79 15.80 -6.65 -1.98
CA THR A 79 14.57 -7.00 -1.27
C THR A 79 14.87 -6.99 0.22
N VAL A 80 14.04 -6.26 0.96
CA VAL A 80 14.21 -6.11 2.40
C VAL A 80 12.87 -6.40 3.07
N SER A 81 12.92 -7.10 4.19
CA SER A 81 11.73 -7.36 4.99
C SER A 81 11.82 -6.51 6.26
N VAL A 82 10.77 -5.76 6.52
CA VAL A 82 10.73 -4.83 7.65
C VAL A 82 9.60 -5.24 8.57
N ALA A 83 9.91 -5.46 9.84
CA ALA A 83 8.89 -5.74 10.83
C ALA A 83 8.19 -4.44 11.18
N LEU A 84 6.88 -4.49 11.28
CA LEU A 84 6.08 -3.32 11.60
C LEU A 84 5.50 -3.48 12.99
N SER A 85 5.54 -2.40 13.75
CA SER A 85 5.01 -2.38 15.11
C SER A 85 3.69 -1.62 15.11
N PRO A 86 2.72 -2.10 15.88
CA PRO A 86 1.45 -1.36 15.96
C PRO A 86 1.64 -0.08 16.76
N ALA A 87 0.91 0.94 16.37
CA ALA A 87 0.86 2.20 17.09
C ALA A 87 -0.58 2.68 17.06
N GLU A 88 -1.01 3.27 18.17
CA GLU A 88 -2.39 3.72 18.26
C GLU A 88 -2.64 4.92 17.40
N PRO A 89 -3.86 5.04 16.92
CA PRO A 89 -4.97 4.10 17.13
C PRO A 89 -5.00 3.00 16.08
N ASN A 90 -4.45 3.24 14.89
CA ASN A 90 -4.69 2.37 13.74
C ASN A 90 -3.48 2.27 12.82
N LYS A 91 -2.29 2.34 13.37
CA LYS A 91 -1.09 2.39 12.55
C LYS A 91 -0.21 1.17 12.72
N PHE A 92 0.50 0.84 11.64
CA PHE A 92 1.67 -0.02 11.71
C PHE A 92 2.85 0.81 11.22
N VAL A 93 3.93 0.82 11.98
CA VAL A 93 5.07 1.69 11.71
C VAL A 93 6.32 0.86 11.56
N GLY A 94 7.14 1.19 10.58
CA GLY A 94 8.43 0.54 10.38
C GLY A 94 9.53 1.54 10.19
N GLN A 95 10.76 1.09 10.43
CA GLN A 95 11.95 1.90 10.29
C GLN A 95 12.85 1.28 9.24
N LEU A 96 13.26 2.09 8.28
CA LEU A 96 14.14 1.64 7.21
C LEU A 96 15.57 2.06 7.50
N SER A 97 16.52 1.37 6.90
CA SER A 97 17.91 1.80 7.01
C SER A 97 18.21 2.96 6.07
N MET A 98 17.41 3.13 5.03
CA MET A 98 17.56 4.21 4.06
C MET A 98 16.18 4.63 3.57
N PRO A 99 16.03 5.87 3.13
CA PRO A 99 14.74 6.28 2.52
C PRO A 99 14.46 5.44 1.27
N LEU A 100 13.19 5.29 0.93
CA LEU A 100 12.78 4.56 -0.26
C LEU A 100 13.16 5.34 -1.51
N GLY A 101 13.63 4.62 -2.51
CA GLY A 101 13.89 5.21 -3.80
C GLY A 101 12.63 5.31 -4.63
N ALA A 102 12.78 5.83 -5.85
CA ALA A 102 11.66 5.92 -6.78
C ALA A 102 11.28 4.53 -7.27
N LYS A 103 10.02 4.31 -7.50
CA LYS A 103 9.51 3.05 -8.04
C LYS A 103 9.79 1.85 -7.14
N ALA A 104 9.96 2.08 -5.87
CA ALA A 104 10.11 0.99 -4.92
C ALA A 104 8.75 0.32 -4.74
N ARG A 105 8.74 -1.00 -4.63
CA ARG A 105 7.53 -1.76 -4.43
C ARG A 105 7.44 -2.19 -2.99
N VAL A 106 6.28 -1.98 -2.39
CA VAL A 106 6.07 -2.27 -0.98
C VAL A 106 4.87 -3.20 -0.86
N VAL A 107 5.08 -4.36 -0.24
CA VAL A 107 4.00 -5.29 0.02
C VAL A 107 3.77 -5.29 1.52
N PHE A 108 2.62 -4.81 1.92
CA PHE A 108 2.21 -4.73 3.31
C PHE A 108 1.39 -5.96 3.65
N SER A 109 1.65 -6.57 4.81
CA SER A 109 0.87 -7.68 5.32
C SER A 109 0.67 -7.49 6.80
N ALA A 110 -0.55 -7.66 7.28
CA ALA A 110 -0.82 -7.53 8.72
C ALA A 110 -2.11 -8.23 9.07
N LYS A 111 -2.22 -8.58 10.34
CA LYS A 111 -3.49 -9.05 10.87
C LYS A 111 -4.17 -7.89 11.58
N VAL A 112 -5.48 -7.85 11.47
CA VAL A 112 -6.31 -6.93 12.22
C VAL A 112 -7.52 -7.73 12.68
N PRO A 113 -8.38 -7.19 13.53
CA PRO A 113 -9.52 -7.96 13.99
C PRO A 113 -10.34 -8.49 12.81
N GLY A 114 -10.47 -9.80 12.72
CA GLY A 114 -11.31 -10.45 11.72
C GLY A 114 -10.72 -10.61 10.34
N HIS A 115 -9.55 -10.03 10.05
CA HIS A 115 -9.01 -10.06 8.70
C HIS A 115 -7.49 -10.19 8.69
N THR A 116 -6.98 -10.78 7.61
CA THR A 116 -5.57 -10.70 7.28
C THR A 116 -5.50 -9.82 6.04
N LEU A 117 -4.76 -8.73 6.13
CA LEU A 117 -4.68 -7.76 5.05
C LEU A 117 -3.36 -7.87 4.32
N GLN A 118 -3.41 -7.67 3.01
CA GLN A 118 -2.22 -7.59 2.20
C GLN A 118 -2.46 -6.55 1.12
N ALA A 119 -1.58 -5.60 1.01
CA ALA A 119 -1.73 -4.50 0.05
C ALA A 119 -0.40 -4.19 -0.59
N ARG A 120 -0.45 -3.69 -1.81
CA ARG A 120 0.74 -3.36 -2.57
C ARG A 120 0.76 -1.89 -2.92
N PHE A 121 1.93 -1.30 -2.78
CA PHE A 121 2.13 0.12 -3.08
C PHE A 121 3.39 0.26 -3.91
N THR A 122 3.46 1.33 -4.69
CA THR A 122 4.65 1.65 -5.47
C THR A 122 4.93 3.13 -5.26
N THR A 123 6.18 3.46 -4.92
CA THR A 123 6.55 4.86 -4.77
C THR A 123 6.67 5.52 -6.13
N GLU A 124 6.54 6.85 -6.17
CA GLU A 124 6.63 7.59 -7.43
C GLU A 124 8.05 7.84 -7.88
#